data_679b08d3144531e9dc8d6c86c854a495
#
_entry.id   679b08d3144531e9dc8d6c86c854a495
#
_cell.length_a   1.000
_cell.length_b   1.000
_cell.length_c   1.000
_cell.angle_alpha   90.00
_cell.angle_beta   90.00
_cell.angle_gamma   90.00
#
_symmetry.space_group_name_H-M   'P 1'
#
loop_
_entity.id
_entity.type
_entity.pdbx_description
1 polymer ?
#
loop_
_entity_poly.entity_id
_entity_poly.type
_entity_poly.pdbx_seq_one_letter_code
_entity_poly.pdbx_strand_id
1 'polypeptide(L)'
;DSIEAAPRWRRGNLVDGEAPADAGRSRERLDEERRQLFAKAGGETTAEYERAVAEIESLKAEEAKLPALQVAYSVTTTIRGGKPRPIHVLSRGNVLAPTHEVGPGALTLVESLPARFDLAAEHAEGERRAALARWLADPKNPLTWRSIVNRVWHYHFGRGIVATPSDFGRMGAAPSHPDLLDWLAAECRDGGGSLKSLHRLIVTSAAYRQSSASRPECAAVDVDNTLLWRQNRRRLEAEAVRDAVLAAAGTLDLTMGGPGWQDFKVEHPAHSPHYRYDLADPADKATWRRGVYRFIVRSQTQPFMTCLDCADPSMRVERRNESLSALQALALLNNGFMVVQAGQFAERVAREAGPDPVAQIDRGCLLALGRIPDAEEREALLAVVKAHGLANACRLILNLNEFSFID
;
A
#
# COMPACT_ATOMS: atom_id res chain seq x y z
N ASP A 1 -2.97 -1.73 28.54
CA ASP A 1 -3.44 -0.33 28.75
C ASP A 1 -3.53 0.49 27.47
N SER A 2 -3.83 -0.07 26.32
CA SER A 2 -3.95 0.72 25.07
C SER A 2 -5.06 0.27 24.13
N ILE A 3 -5.92 -0.62 24.54
CA ILE A 3 -7.09 -1.06 23.73
C ILE A 3 -8.35 -0.22 24.01
N GLU A 4 -8.38 0.56 25.07
CA GLU A 4 -9.52 1.43 25.39
C GLU A 4 -9.59 2.75 24.63
N ALA A 5 -8.57 3.12 23.86
CA ALA A 5 -8.50 4.36 23.10
C ALA A 5 -8.90 4.21 21.61
N ALA A 6 -9.53 3.13 21.21
CA ALA A 6 -10.08 3.01 19.86
C ALA A 6 -11.28 3.97 19.72
N PRO A 7 -11.33 4.82 18.66
CA PRO A 7 -12.44 5.72 18.47
C PRO A 7 -13.74 4.94 18.40
N ARG A 8 -14.75 5.38 19.17
CA ARG A 8 -16.08 4.79 19.15
C ARG A 8 -16.68 4.95 17.75
N TRP A 9 -16.72 3.87 17.00
CA TRP A 9 -17.37 3.83 15.70
C TRP A 9 -18.87 4.09 15.88
N ARG A 10 -19.36 5.23 15.42
CA ARG A 10 -20.80 5.45 15.32
C ARG A 10 -21.36 4.52 14.26
N ARG A 11 -22.34 3.69 14.62
CA ARG A 11 -23.14 2.91 13.67
C ARG A 11 -23.92 3.90 12.80
N GLY A 12 -23.47 4.13 11.57
CA GLY A 12 -24.26 4.76 10.54
C GLY A 12 -25.28 3.72 10.04
N ASN A 13 -26.56 3.90 10.36
CA ASN A 13 -27.62 3.20 9.67
C ASN A 13 -27.74 3.82 8.27
N LEU A 14 -27.17 3.18 7.26
CA LEU A 14 -27.59 3.38 5.88
C LEU A 14 -28.89 2.59 5.69
N VAL A 15 -29.98 3.21 6.01
CA VAL A 15 -31.30 2.83 5.47
C VAL A 15 -31.45 3.65 4.20
N ASP A 16 -31.64 2.99 3.06
CA ASP A 16 -32.22 3.60 1.87
C ASP A 16 -33.61 4.06 2.25
N GLY A 17 -33.73 5.32 2.59
CA GLY A 17 -34.94 5.98 2.97
C GLY A 17 -34.58 7.43 3.24
N GLU A 18 -35.26 8.31 2.55
CA GLU A 18 -35.27 9.74 2.81
C GLU A 18 -35.27 9.97 4.32
N ALA A 19 -34.31 10.75 4.83
CA ALA A 19 -34.39 11.23 6.18
C ALA A 19 -35.77 11.85 6.34
N PRO A 20 -36.60 11.40 7.33
CA PRO A 20 -37.95 11.93 7.46
C PRO A 20 -37.82 13.44 7.58
N ALA A 21 -38.56 14.15 6.73
CA ALA A 21 -38.63 15.62 6.72
C ALA A 21 -38.97 16.21 8.10
N ASP A 22 -39.36 15.36 9.03
CA ASP A 22 -39.72 15.67 10.42
C ASP A 22 -38.55 15.66 11.42
N ALA A 23 -37.37 15.10 11.06
CA ALA A 23 -36.25 15.03 12.01
C ALA A 23 -35.67 16.43 12.35
N GLY A 24 -35.75 17.37 11.42
CA GLY A 24 -35.35 18.76 11.64
C GLY A 24 -36.36 19.52 12.51
N ARG A 25 -37.66 19.33 12.23
CA ARG A 25 -38.76 19.98 12.99
C ARG A 25 -38.90 19.46 14.42
N SER A 26 -38.64 18.19 14.65
CA SER A 26 -38.65 17.63 16.00
C SER A 26 -37.49 18.12 16.85
N ARG A 27 -36.34 18.46 16.25
CA ARG A 27 -35.18 19.03 16.95
C ARG A 27 -35.40 20.48 17.34
N GLU A 28 -35.88 21.32 16.43
CA GLU A 28 -36.23 22.72 16.70
C GLU A 28 -37.36 22.83 17.75
N ARG A 29 -38.35 21.96 17.67
CA ARG A 29 -39.44 21.90 18.63
C ARG A 29 -38.99 21.43 20.02
N LEU A 30 -38.10 20.44 20.09
CA LEU A 30 -37.49 19.99 21.35
C LEU A 30 -36.60 21.06 21.97
N ASP A 31 -35.89 21.84 21.17
CA ASP A 31 -35.05 22.93 21.64
C ASP A 31 -35.91 24.11 22.14
N GLU A 32 -37.06 24.39 21.49
CA GLU A 32 -38.00 25.40 21.95
C GLU A 32 -38.73 24.96 23.22
N GLU A 33 -39.18 23.72 23.32
CA GLU A 33 -39.78 23.17 24.54
C GLU A 33 -38.74 23.15 25.71
N ARG A 34 -37.52 22.87 25.45
CA ARG A 34 -36.41 22.99 26.42
C ARG A 34 -36.23 24.44 26.88
N ARG A 35 -36.16 25.41 25.98
CA ARG A 35 -36.03 26.82 26.32
C ARG A 35 -37.19 27.29 27.23
N GLN A 36 -38.42 26.87 26.93
CA GLN A 36 -39.59 27.19 27.72
C GLN A 36 -39.58 26.54 29.11
N LEU A 37 -39.10 25.32 29.24
CA LEU A 37 -38.91 24.63 30.52
C LEU A 37 -37.84 25.30 31.38
N PHE A 38 -36.73 25.71 30.81
CA PHE A 38 -35.64 26.40 31.51
C PHE A 38 -36.02 27.84 31.91
N ALA A 39 -36.79 28.53 31.07
CA ALA A 39 -37.32 29.84 31.42
C ALA A 39 -38.27 29.81 32.65
N LYS A 40 -38.92 28.67 32.93
CA LYS A 40 -39.74 28.43 34.10
C LYS A 40 -38.99 28.03 35.36
N ALA A 41 -37.73 27.59 35.21
CA ALA A 41 -36.95 27.00 36.32
C ALA A 41 -36.12 27.99 37.15
N GLY A 42 -36.08 29.29 36.79
CA GLY A 42 -35.38 30.35 37.55
C GLY A 42 -33.99 30.71 37.00
N GLY A 43 -33.52 31.92 37.32
CA GLY A 43 -32.40 32.59 36.62
C GLY A 43 -31.03 31.95 36.70
N GLU A 44 -30.66 31.19 37.76
CA GLU A 44 -29.36 30.51 37.85
C GLU A 44 -29.25 29.33 36.87
N THR A 45 -30.36 28.56 36.71
CA THR A 45 -30.42 27.42 35.78
C THR A 45 -30.40 27.89 34.33
N THR A 46 -30.88 29.09 34.03
CA THR A 46 -30.83 29.68 32.69
C THR A 46 -29.39 30.04 32.27
N ALA A 47 -28.60 30.59 33.18
CA ALA A 47 -27.20 30.95 32.92
C ALA A 47 -26.29 29.73 32.71
N GLU A 48 -26.54 28.64 33.43
CA GLU A 48 -25.84 27.35 33.18
C GLU A 48 -26.21 26.74 31.83
N TYR A 49 -27.51 26.82 31.47
CA TYR A 49 -27.98 26.35 30.16
C TYR A 49 -27.37 27.16 29.02
N GLU A 50 -27.32 28.49 29.13
CA GLU A 50 -26.72 29.33 28.09
C GLU A 50 -25.21 29.08 27.93
N ARG A 51 -24.49 28.85 29.05
CA ARG A 51 -23.09 28.44 29.01
C ARG A 51 -22.89 27.07 28.31
N ALA A 52 -23.76 26.09 28.65
CA ALA A 52 -23.70 24.78 28.03
C ALA A 52 -24.02 24.81 26.52
N VAL A 53 -24.98 25.65 26.12
CA VAL A 53 -25.32 25.87 24.69
C VAL A 53 -24.13 26.53 23.96
N ALA A 54 -23.52 27.56 24.54
CA ALA A 54 -22.36 28.23 23.96
C ALA A 54 -21.17 27.29 23.83
N GLU A 55 -20.94 26.42 24.82
CA GLU A 55 -19.88 25.39 24.76
C GLU A 55 -20.17 24.35 23.68
N ILE A 56 -21.42 23.88 23.53
CA ILE A 56 -21.84 22.97 22.45
C ILE A 56 -21.62 23.61 21.08
N GLU A 57 -21.96 24.89 20.92
CA GLU A 57 -21.74 25.60 19.65
C GLU A 57 -20.24 25.78 19.34
N SER A 58 -19.43 26.07 20.35
CA SER A 58 -17.98 26.13 20.22
C SER A 58 -17.40 24.78 19.80
N LEU A 59 -17.82 23.69 20.46
CA LEU A 59 -17.36 22.33 20.12
C LEU A 59 -17.82 21.89 18.73
N LYS A 60 -19.01 22.28 18.29
CA LYS A 60 -19.47 22.05 16.93
C LYS A 60 -18.66 22.83 15.89
N ALA A 61 -18.28 24.07 16.24
CA ALA A 61 -17.42 24.87 15.37
C ALA A 61 -15.98 24.31 15.28
N GLU A 62 -15.50 23.69 16.34
CA GLU A 62 -14.23 22.95 16.34
C GLU A 62 -14.33 21.64 15.56
N GLU A 63 -15.43 20.88 15.74
CA GLU A 63 -15.71 19.66 14.99
C GLU A 63 -15.80 19.93 13.47
N ALA A 64 -16.40 21.07 13.08
CA ALA A 64 -16.50 21.47 11.68
C ALA A 64 -15.14 21.82 11.04
N LYS A 65 -14.10 22.12 11.83
CA LYS A 65 -12.73 22.32 11.35
C LYS A 65 -11.96 21.02 11.14
N LEU A 66 -12.46 19.92 11.72
CA LEU A 66 -11.83 18.60 11.53
C LEU A 66 -12.11 18.09 10.13
N PRO A 67 -11.15 17.36 9.53
CA PRO A 67 -11.40 16.69 8.25
C PRO A 67 -12.64 15.81 8.35
N ALA A 68 -13.47 15.81 7.30
CA ALA A 68 -14.64 14.94 7.24
C ALA A 68 -14.24 13.49 7.54
N LEU A 69 -14.95 12.84 8.47
CA LEU A 69 -14.73 11.45 8.80
C LEU A 69 -14.86 10.60 7.54
N GLN A 70 -13.81 9.91 7.18
CA GLN A 70 -13.88 8.96 6.08
C GLN A 70 -14.80 7.81 6.50
N VAL A 71 -15.86 7.60 5.74
CA VAL A 71 -16.79 6.50 5.96
C VAL A 71 -16.13 5.20 5.48
N ALA A 72 -15.77 4.33 6.42
CA ALA A 72 -15.36 2.98 6.09
C ALA A 72 -16.61 2.09 5.95
N TYR A 73 -16.81 1.55 4.76
CA TYR A 73 -17.85 0.57 4.54
C TYR A 73 -17.49 -0.74 5.22
N SER A 74 -18.33 -1.19 6.15
CA SER A 74 -18.21 -2.53 6.72
C SER A 74 -19.45 -3.35 6.35
N VAL A 75 -19.23 -4.65 6.15
CA VAL A 75 -20.36 -5.58 5.94
C VAL A 75 -21.22 -5.59 7.19
N THR A 76 -22.47 -5.15 7.06
CA THR A 76 -23.46 -5.26 8.11
C THR A 76 -24.42 -6.41 7.78
N THR A 77 -24.83 -7.16 8.78
CA THR A 77 -25.78 -8.26 8.63
C THR A 77 -27.23 -7.81 8.80
N THR A 78 -27.52 -6.55 8.47
CA THR A 78 -28.86 -5.95 8.57
C THR A 78 -29.94 -6.72 7.80
N ILE A 79 -29.57 -7.42 6.71
CA ILE A 79 -30.49 -8.23 5.89
C ILE A 79 -31.15 -9.38 6.69
N ARG A 80 -30.54 -9.81 7.82
CA ARG A 80 -31.07 -10.89 8.69
C ARG A 80 -31.17 -10.48 10.17
N GLY A 81 -31.53 -9.23 10.43
CA GLY A 81 -31.65 -8.74 11.81
C GLY A 81 -30.33 -8.73 12.58
N GLY A 82 -29.18 -8.63 11.89
CA GLY A 82 -27.86 -8.58 12.54
C GLY A 82 -27.25 -9.95 12.88
N LYS A 83 -27.95 -11.05 12.61
CA LYS A 83 -27.45 -12.41 12.90
C LYS A 83 -26.53 -12.93 11.79
N PRO A 84 -25.47 -13.66 12.14
CA PRO A 84 -24.61 -14.30 11.16
C PRO A 84 -25.37 -15.33 10.32
N ARG A 85 -24.97 -15.43 9.04
CA ARG A 85 -25.50 -16.49 8.19
C ARG A 85 -25.06 -17.86 8.70
N PRO A 86 -25.97 -18.86 8.85
CA PRO A 86 -25.58 -20.24 9.12
C PRO A 86 -24.80 -20.80 7.92
N ILE A 87 -23.72 -21.48 8.21
CA ILE A 87 -22.85 -22.10 7.21
C ILE A 87 -22.93 -23.61 7.36
N HIS A 88 -23.10 -24.31 6.24
CA HIS A 88 -23.18 -25.75 6.20
C HIS A 88 -22.05 -26.35 5.37
N VAL A 89 -21.62 -27.53 5.69
CA VAL A 89 -20.82 -28.35 4.78
C VAL A 89 -21.72 -28.76 3.61
N LEU A 90 -21.23 -28.60 2.38
CA LEU A 90 -21.98 -28.89 1.17
C LEU A 90 -21.54 -30.25 0.62
N SER A 91 -22.50 -31.12 0.27
CA SER A 91 -22.19 -32.38 -0.42
C SER A 91 -21.55 -32.09 -1.77
N ARG A 92 -20.26 -32.45 -1.93
CA ARG A 92 -19.47 -32.19 -3.15
C ARG A 92 -19.53 -30.73 -3.65
N GLY A 93 -19.69 -29.76 -2.74
CA GLY A 93 -19.80 -28.34 -3.09
C GLY A 93 -21.16 -27.92 -3.64
N ASN A 94 -22.15 -28.80 -3.68
CA ASN A 94 -23.48 -28.50 -4.18
C ASN A 94 -24.25 -27.64 -3.18
N VAL A 95 -24.57 -26.40 -3.57
CA VAL A 95 -25.30 -25.43 -2.73
C VAL A 95 -26.75 -25.87 -2.41
N LEU A 96 -27.31 -26.74 -3.21
CA LEU A 96 -28.66 -27.30 -3.04
C LEU A 96 -28.66 -28.56 -2.13
N ALA A 97 -27.50 -29.05 -1.73
CA ALA A 97 -27.34 -30.22 -0.86
C ALA A 97 -26.52 -29.89 0.40
N PRO A 98 -27.01 -28.97 1.27
CA PRO A 98 -26.36 -28.69 2.55
C PRO A 98 -26.46 -29.90 3.46
N THR A 99 -25.37 -30.19 4.21
CA THR A 99 -25.34 -31.23 5.23
C THR A 99 -25.41 -30.59 6.64
N HIS A 100 -24.48 -30.90 7.52
CA HIS A 100 -24.47 -30.35 8.87
C HIS A 100 -23.99 -28.91 8.92
N GLU A 101 -24.51 -28.16 9.88
CA GLU A 101 -24.07 -26.79 10.16
C GLU A 101 -22.67 -26.80 10.80
N VAL A 102 -21.86 -25.81 10.47
CA VAL A 102 -20.53 -25.61 11.05
C VAL A 102 -20.41 -24.22 11.66
N GLY A 103 -19.91 -24.20 12.91
CA GLY A 103 -19.60 -22.97 13.62
C GLY A 103 -18.32 -22.30 13.10
N PRO A 104 -18.09 -21.04 13.50
CA PRO A 104 -16.88 -20.30 13.13
C PRO A 104 -15.64 -20.95 13.73
N GLY A 105 -14.56 -20.91 12.96
CA GLY A 105 -13.29 -21.52 13.39
C GLY A 105 -12.15 -21.17 12.47
N ALA A 106 -11.00 -21.77 12.72
CA ALA A 106 -9.76 -21.63 12.00
C ALA A 106 -9.17 -23.02 11.68
N LEU A 107 -7.90 -23.04 11.26
CA LEU A 107 -7.22 -24.26 10.84
C LEU A 107 -6.88 -25.16 12.04
N THR A 108 -7.30 -26.42 11.99
CA THR A 108 -6.96 -27.43 13.01
C THR A 108 -5.47 -27.81 12.99
N LEU A 109 -4.77 -27.51 11.91
CA LEU A 109 -3.33 -27.76 11.75
C LEU A 109 -2.49 -26.97 12.77
N VAL A 110 -2.99 -25.84 13.26
CA VAL A 110 -2.32 -25.03 14.28
C VAL A 110 -2.72 -25.56 15.65
N GLU A 111 -2.06 -26.63 16.09
CA GLU A 111 -2.37 -27.37 17.32
C GLU A 111 -2.21 -26.53 18.59
N SER A 112 -1.38 -25.48 18.54
CA SER A 112 -1.15 -24.54 19.65
C SER A 112 -2.32 -23.63 19.97
N LEU A 113 -3.35 -23.59 19.12
CA LEU A 113 -4.51 -22.69 19.23
C LEU A 113 -5.83 -23.44 19.03
N PRO A 114 -6.93 -23.00 19.70
CA PRO A 114 -8.24 -23.55 19.46
C PRO A 114 -8.67 -23.36 18.01
N ALA A 115 -9.01 -24.43 17.31
CA ALA A 115 -9.52 -24.37 15.95
C ALA A 115 -10.99 -23.94 15.85
N ARG A 116 -11.75 -24.03 16.96
CA ARG A 116 -13.14 -23.57 17.06
C ARG A 116 -13.20 -22.35 17.94
N PHE A 117 -13.96 -21.35 17.50
CA PHE A 117 -14.16 -20.14 18.28
C PHE A 117 -15.35 -20.32 19.22
N ASP A 118 -15.09 -20.12 20.51
CA ASP A 118 -16.13 -20.12 21.54
C ASP A 118 -16.86 -18.77 21.52
N LEU A 119 -17.98 -18.73 20.80
CA LEU A 119 -18.84 -17.56 20.67
C LEU A 119 -20.24 -17.89 21.16
N ALA A 120 -20.91 -16.91 21.77
CA ALA A 120 -22.29 -17.06 22.19
C ALA A 120 -23.19 -17.44 21.00
N ALA A 121 -24.27 -18.19 21.24
CA ALA A 121 -25.20 -18.63 20.20
C ALA A 121 -25.78 -17.46 19.36
N GLU A 122 -26.00 -16.33 20.03
CA GLU A 122 -26.55 -15.10 19.41
C GLU A 122 -25.46 -14.04 19.15
N HIS A 123 -24.23 -14.46 18.82
CA HIS A 123 -23.13 -13.56 18.55
C HIS A 123 -23.34 -12.72 17.28
N ALA A 124 -22.79 -11.50 17.27
CA ALA A 124 -22.79 -10.64 16.10
C ALA A 124 -21.72 -11.08 15.06
N GLU A 125 -21.92 -10.75 13.80
CA GLU A 125 -20.93 -11.05 12.72
C GLU A 125 -19.55 -10.45 13.02
N GLY A 126 -19.52 -9.26 13.63
CA GLY A 126 -18.25 -8.64 14.05
C GLY A 126 -17.42 -9.48 15.03
N GLU A 127 -18.09 -10.25 15.89
CA GLU A 127 -17.40 -11.12 16.86
C GLU A 127 -16.69 -12.29 16.18
N ARG A 128 -17.24 -12.84 15.09
CA ARG A 128 -16.56 -13.86 14.26
C ARG A 128 -15.26 -13.34 13.68
N ARG A 129 -15.31 -12.13 13.10
CA ARG A 129 -14.11 -11.48 12.53
C ARG A 129 -13.09 -11.14 13.61
N ALA A 130 -13.54 -10.64 14.76
CA ALA A 130 -12.68 -10.37 15.90
C ALA A 130 -12.01 -11.63 16.45
N ALA A 131 -12.74 -12.74 16.53
CA ALA A 131 -12.20 -14.04 16.95
C ALA A 131 -11.13 -14.54 15.97
N LEU A 132 -11.39 -14.47 14.67
CA LEU A 132 -10.39 -14.81 13.64
C LEU A 132 -9.16 -13.89 13.71
N ALA A 133 -9.37 -12.58 13.89
CA ALA A 133 -8.26 -11.63 13.99
C ALA A 133 -7.38 -11.93 15.21
N ARG A 134 -7.97 -12.26 16.38
CA ARG A 134 -7.23 -12.68 17.57
C ARG A 134 -6.43 -13.96 17.30
N TRP A 135 -7.05 -14.95 16.66
CA TRP A 135 -6.39 -16.21 16.30
C TRP A 135 -5.21 -15.97 15.34
N LEU A 136 -5.38 -15.12 14.33
CA LEU A 136 -4.30 -14.75 13.40
C LEU A 136 -3.16 -14.00 14.09
N ALA A 137 -3.48 -13.09 15.00
CA ALA A 137 -2.50 -12.27 15.70
C ALA A 137 -1.89 -12.93 16.94
N ASP A 138 -2.33 -14.14 17.30
CA ASP A 138 -1.84 -14.83 18.49
C ASP A 138 -0.34 -15.15 18.35
N PRO A 139 0.49 -14.85 19.37
CA PRO A 139 1.91 -15.19 19.34
C PRO A 139 2.21 -16.68 19.13
N LYS A 140 1.28 -17.56 19.47
CA LYS A 140 1.40 -19.00 19.27
C LYS A 140 1.06 -19.44 17.84
N ASN A 141 0.63 -18.53 16.96
CA ASN A 141 0.32 -18.87 15.57
C ASN A 141 1.59 -18.83 14.70
N PRO A 142 2.22 -19.94 14.37
CA PRO A 142 3.47 -19.96 13.63
C PRO A 142 3.28 -19.51 12.16
N LEU A 143 2.08 -19.71 11.61
CA LEU A 143 1.81 -19.41 10.19
C LEU A 143 1.85 -17.91 9.91
N THR A 144 1.30 -17.10 10.79
CA THR A 144 1.30 -15.64 10.63
C THR A 144 2.72 -15.09 10.63
N TRP A 145 3.53 -15.48 11.60
CA TRP A 145 4.89 -14.97 11.75
C TRP A 145 5.81 -15.42 10.61
N ARG A 146 5.76 -16.70 10.23
CA ARG A 146 6.48 -17.23 9.08
C ARG A 146 6.06 -16.54 7.77
N SER A 147 4.76 -16.35 7.56
CA SER A 147 4.23 -15.73 6.35
C SER A 147 4.67 -14.27 6.21
N ILE A 148 4.59 -13.47 7.28
CA ILE A 148 5.02 -12.07 7.27
C ILE A 148 6.52 -11.97 7.00
N VAL A 149 7.32 -12.73 7.73
CA VAL A 149 8.78 -12.75 7.58
C VAL A 149 9.17 -13.18 6.16
N ASN A 150 8.56 -14.23 5.63
CA ASN A 150 8.82 -14.69 4.28
C ASN A 150 8.48 -13.64 3.22
N ARG A 151 7.40 -12.86 3.40
CA ARG A 151 7.06 -11.76 2.50
C ARG A 151 8.07 -10.62 2.57
N VAL A 152 8.51 -10.23 3.77
CA VAL A 152 9.53 -9.19 3.94
C VAL A 152 10.85 -9.67 3.31
N TRP A 153 11.25 -10.92 3.54
CA TRP A 153 12.41 -11.54 2.92
C TRP A 153 12.31 -11.53 1.39
N HIS A 154 11.16 -11.93 0.84
CA HIS A 154 10.90 -11.91 -0.59
C HIS A 154 11.13 -10.52 -1.20
N TYR A 155 10.64 -9.47 -0.54
CA TYR A 155 10.85 -8.10 -1.01
C TYR A 155 12.30 -7.62 -0.92
N HIS A 156 13.13 -8.24 -0.10
CA HIS A 156 14.56 -7.91 0.00
C HIS A 156 15.42 -8.71 -0.99
N PHE A 157 15.11 -9.98 -1.19
CA PHE A 157 15.94 -10.89 -1.98
C PHE A 157 15.32 -11.30 -3.34
N GLY A 158 14.10 -10.83 -3.66
CA GLY A 158 13.38 -11.19 -4.88
C GLY A 158 12.73 -12.57 -4.84
N ARG A 159 13.12 -13.45 -3.90
CA ARG A 159 12.53 -14.77 -3.67
C ARG A 159 12.38 -15.01 -2.18
N GLY A 160 11.21 -15.53 -1.78
CA GLY A 160 10.99 -15.94 -0.39
C GLY A 160 11.82 -17.15 0.00
N ILE A 161 12.08 -17.34 1.30
CA ILE A 161 12.62 -18.58 1.85
C ILE A 161 11.69 -19.73 1.47
N VAL A 162 10.37 -19.51 1.54
CA VAL A 162 9.34 -20.30 0.87
C VAL A 162 9.01 -19.61 -0.45
N ALA A 163 9.29 -20.26 -1.57
CA ALA A 163 9.15 -19.67 -2.90
C ALA A 163 7.70 -19.39 -3.32
N THR A 164 6.72 -19.99 -2.63
CA THR A 164 5.28 -19.78 -2.77
C THR A 164 4.74 -18.94 -1.62
N PRO A 165 4.81 -17.58 -1.65
CA PRO A 165 4.54 -16.74 -0.50
C PRO A 165 3.09 -16.80 0.01
N SER A 166 2.17 -17.27 -0.82
CA SER A 166 0.74 -17.42 -0.48
C SER A 166 0.34 -18.86 -0.21
N ASP A 167 1.27 -19.83 -0.32
CA ASP A 167 1.00 -21.24 -0.06
C ASP A 167 2.09 -21.86 0.81
N PHE A 168 1.76 -22.02 2.09
CA PHE A 168 2.55 -22.73 3.09
C PHE A 168 1.99 -24.13 3.37
N GLY A 169 1.07 -24.59 2.53
CA GLY A 169 0.45 -25.88 2.63
C GLY A 169 1.21 -26.97 1.88
N ARG A 170 0.53 -28.12 1.73
CA ARG A 170 1.12 -29.32 1.13
C ARG A 170 1.55 -29.13 -0.33
N MET A 171 0.90 -28.21 -1.06
CA MET A 171 1.20 -27.92 -2.47
C MET A 171 2.23 -26.80 -2.62
N GLY A 172 2.54 -26.09 -1.53
CA GLY A 172 3.55 -25.05 -1.51
C GLY A 172 4.98 -25.60 -1.55
N ALA A 173 5.92 -24.71 -1.87
CA ALA A 173 7.34 -25.05 -1.86
C ALA A 173 7.85 -25.28 -0.42
N ALA A 174 8.75 -26.23 -0.25
CA ALA A 174 9.48 -26.36 0.99
C ALA A 174 10.41 -25.14 1.22
N PRO A 175 10.63 -24.71 2.46
CA PRO A 175 11.55 -23.63 2.74
C PRO A 175 13.00 -24.01 2.38
N SER A 176 13.73 -23.14 1.71
CA SER A 176 15.15 -23.34 1.39
C SER A 176 16.04 -23.34 2.64
N HIS A 177 15.66 -22.57 3.66
CA HIS A 177 16.34 -22.39 4.93
C HIS A 177 15.33 -22.42 6.08
N PRO A 178 14.87 -23.63 6.51
CA PRO A 178 13.80 -23.77 7.51
C PRO A 178 14.17 -23.13 8.85
N ASP A 179 15.38 -23.37 9.35
CA ASP A 179 15.83 -22.84 10.64
C ASP A 179 15.92 -21.30 10.64
N LEU A 180 16.35 -20.72 9.52
CA LEU A 180 16.40 -19.26 9.35
C LEU A 180 14.97 -18.67 9.35
N LEU A 181 14.04 -19.32 8.65
CA LEU A 181 12.65 -18.87 8.62
C LEU A 181 12.04 -18.88 10.02
N ASP A 182 12.29 -19.94 10.79
CA ASP A 182 11.77 -20.08 12.14
C ASP A 182 12.41 -19.11 13.12
N TRP A 183 13.71 -18.91 13.02
CA TRP A 183 14.43 -17.92 13.82
C TRP A 183 13.93 -16.49 13.56
N LEU A 184 13.85 -16.09 12.28
CA LEU A 184 13.34 -14.76 11.91
C LEU A 184 11.87 -14.56 12.35
N ALA A 185 11.04 -15.60 12.27
CA ALA A 185 9.66 -15.56 12.73
C ALA A 185 9.58 -15.36 14.24
N ALA A 186 10.43 -16.03 15.01
CA ALA A 186 10.53 -15.86 16.46
C ALA A 186 11.04 -14.47 16.83
N GLU A 187 12.11 -13.99 16.21
CA GLU A 187 12.65 -12.63 16.42
C GLU A 187 11.60 -11.56 16.14
N CYS A 188 10.86 -11.68 15.03
CA CYS A 188 9.80 -10.75 14.68
C CYS A 188 8.67 -10.76 15.72
N ARG A 189 8.22 -11.93 16.15
CA ARG A 189 7.19 -12.11 17.17
C ARG A 189 7.63 -11.51 18.51
N ASP A 190 8.79 -11.91 19.00
CA ASP A 190 9.28 -11.55 20.33
C ASP A 190 9.71 -10.07 20.40
N GLY A 191 10.08 -9.50 19.25
CA GLY A 191 10.29 -8.08 19.05
C GLY A 191 9.01 -7.24 18.88
N GLY A 192 7.84 -7.80 19.22
CA GLY A 192 6.55 -7.09 19.16
C GLY A 192 6.00 -6.85 17.76
N GLY A 193 6.43 -7.61 16.73
CA GLY A 193 5.96 -7.48 15.36
C GLY A 193 6.51 -6.25 14.63
N SER A 194 7.63 -5.70 15.07
CA SER A 194 8.23 -4.50 14.49
C SER A 194 8.81 -4.78 13.11
N LEU A 195 8.12 -4.39 12.05
CA LEU A 195 8.64 -4.49 10.67
C LEU A 195 9.93 -3.70 10.48
N LYS A 196 10.09 -2.53 11.14
CA LYS A 196 11.33 -1.74 11.06
C LYS A 196 12.54 -2.50 11.62
N SER A 197 12.34 -3.21 12.72
CA SER A 197 13.40 -4.06 13.32
C SER A 197 13.76 -5.22 12.41
N LEU A 198 12.75 -5.89 11.83
CA LEU A 198 12.94 -6.96 10.86
C LEU A 198 13.69 -6.48 9.61
N HIS A 199 13.27 -5.34 9.02
CA HIS A 199 13.98 -4.75 7.89
C HIS A 199 15.44 -4.44 8.24
N ARG A 200 15.70 -3.81 9.39
CA ARG A 200 17.05 -3.50 9.84
C ARG A 200 17.91 -4.76 9.96
N LEU A 201 17.38 -5.80 10.60
CA LEU A 201 18.05 -7.08 10.77
C LEU A 201 18.48 -7.68 9.43
N ILE A 202 17.57 -7.68 8.44
CA ILE A 202 17.83 -8.22 7.11
C ILE A 202 18.86 -7.37 6.36
N VAL A 203 18.68 -6.04 6.26
CA VAL A 203 19.57 -5.20 5.44
C VAL A 203 20.97 -5.02 6.02
N THR A 204 21.16 -5.26 7.32
CA THR A 204 22.48 -5.22 7.95
C THR A 204 23.20 -6.57 7.93
N SER A 205 22.53 -7.65 7.49
CA SER A 205 23.13 -8.98 7.41
C SER A 205 24.22 -9.06 6.34
N ALA A 206 25.18 -9.96 6.54
CA ALA A 206 26.22 -10.22 5.56
C ALA A 206 25.64 -10.74 4.22
N ALA A 207 24.56 -11.54 4.30
CA ALA A 207 23.89 -12.08 3.12
C ALA A 207 23.29 -10.98 2.23
N TYR A 208 22.70 -9.92 2.83
CA TYR A 208 22.15 -8.80 2.07
C TYR A 208 23.23 -7.85 1.51
N ARG A 209 24.33 -7.69 2.23
CA ARG A 209 25.41 -6.75 1.91
C ARG A 209 26.47 -7.32 0.97
N GLN A 210 26.33 -8.55 0.51
CA GLN A 210 27.28 -9.13 -0.43
C GLN A 210 27.09 -8.59 -1.85
N SER A 211 28.13 -8.71 -2.68
CA SER A 211 28.12 -8.30 -4.09
C SER A 211 27.15 -9.14 -4.91
N SER A 212 26.58 -8.54 -5.96
CA SER A 212 25.79 -9.21 -7.01
C SER A 212 26.66 -9.89 -8.09
N ALA A 213 27.98 -9.70 -8.04
CA ALA A 213 28.90 -10.25 -9.02
C ALA A 213 28.82 -11.77 -9.11
N SER A 214 28.84 -12.29 -10.34
CA SER A 214 28.83 -13.74 -10.58
C SER A 214 30.16 -14.37 -10.24
N ARG A 215 30.08 -15.54 -9.59
CA ARG A 215 31.22 -16.42 -9.31
C ARG A 215 30.97 -17.76 -9.99
N PRO A 216 31.71 -18.08 -11.08
CA PRO A 216 31.45 -19.28 -11.88
C PRO A 216 31.44 -20.58 -11.08
N GLU A 217 32.32 -20.72 -10.10
CA GLU A 217 32.40 -21.87 -9.20
C GLU A 217 31.17 -22.05 -8.32
N CYS A 218 30.57 -20.96 -7.87
CA CYS A 218 29.32 -21.01 -7.11
C CYS A 218 28.09 -21.24 -8.02
N ALA A 219 28.10 -20.61 -9.20
CA ALA A 219 27.05 -20.77 -10.18
C ALA A 219 26.95 -22.21 -10.73
N ALA A 220 28.08 -22.94 -10.80
CA ALA A 220 28.12 -24.34 -11.20
C ALA A 220 27.39 -25.27 -10.18
N VAL A 221 27.31 -24.87 -8.90
CA VAL A 221 26.69 -25.65 -7.83
C VAL A 221 25.25 -25.19 -7.57
N ASP A 222 24.99 -23.89 -7.58
CA ASP A 222 23.70 -23.30 -7.26
C ASP A 222 23.38 -22.17 -8.25
N VAL A 223 22.95 -22.53 -9.45
CA VAL A 223 22.66 -21.60 -10.55
C VAL A 223 21.56 -20.61 -10.17
N ASP A 224 20.56 -21.06 -9.41
CA ASP A 224 19.39 -20.25 -9.00
C ASP A 224 19.66 -19.37 -7.78
N ASN A 225 20.88 -19.38 -7.27
CA ASN A 225 21.27 -18.65 -6.06
C ASN A 225 20.33 -18.90 -4.86
N THR A 226 19.87 -20.13 -4.72
CA THR A 226 18.98 -20.54 -3.62
C THR A 226 19.68 -20.43 -2.26
N LEU A 227 20.99 -20.69 -2.22
CA LEU A 227 21.83 -20.61 -1.03
C LEU A 227 22.41 -19.20 -0.78
N LEU A 228 22.02 -18.21 -1.58
CA LEU A 228 22.39 -16.81 -1.44
C LEU A 228 23.92 -16.58 -1.43
N TRP A 229 24.67 -17.20 -2.36
CA TRP A 229 26.12 -17.00 -2.50
C TRP A 229 26.49 -15.63 -3.12
N ARG A 230 25.49 -14.88 -3.64
CA ARG A 230 25.57 -13.48 -4.08
C ARG A 230 24.27 -12.75 -3.79
N GLN A 231 24.26 -11.41 -3.88
CA GLN A 231 23.01 -10.65 -3.91
C GLN A 231 22.30 -10.87 -5.25
N ASN A 232 20.97 -10.98 -5.22
CA ASN A 232 20.19 -11.05 -6.43
C ASN A 232 20.03 -9.66 -7.05
N ARG A 233 20.30 -9.54 -8.33
CA ARG A 233 19.85 -8.36 -9.07
C ARG A 233 18.35 -8.34 -9.16
N ARG A 234 17.76 -7.21 -8.83
CA ARG A 234 16.31 -7.06 -8.80
C ARG A 234 15.90 -5.84 -9.57
N ARG A 235 14.83 -6.00 -10.35
CA ARG A 235 14.19 -4.86 -10.97
C ARG A 235 13.36 -4.09 -9.96
N LEU A 236 13.37 -2.76 -10.06
CA LEU A 236 12.46 -1.91 -9.30
C LEU A 236 11.02 -2.13 -9.77
N GLU A 237 10.08 -2.17 -8.84
CA GLU A 237 8.65 -2.17 -9.14
C GLU A 237 8.24 -0.84 -9.79
N ALA A 238 7.18 -0.84 -10.58
CA ALA A 238 6.70 0.32 -11.33
C ALA A 238 6.57 1.58 -10.45
N GLU A 239 6.02 1.42 -9.25
CA GLU A 239 5.86 2.51 -8.27
C GLU A 239 7.21 3.06 -7.80
N ALA A 240 8.18 2.16 -7.58
CA ALA A 240 9.53 2.54 -7.16
C ALA A 240 10.31 3.22 -8.30
N VAL A 241 10.20 2.73 -9.55
CA VAL A 241 10.77 3.39 -10.74
C VAL A 241 10.22 4.82 -10.85
N ARG A 242 8.89 4.99 -10.73
CA ARG A 242 8.28 6.31 -10.78
C ARG A 242 8.80 7.26 -9.68
N ASP A 243 8.86 6.77 -8.45
CA ASP A 243 9.36 7.57 -7.32
C ASP A 243 10.86 7.86 -7.45
N ALA A 244 11.66 6.93 -8.00
CA ALA A 244 13.08 7.14 -8.29
C ALA A 244 13.30 8.22 -9.36
N VAL A 245 12.47 8.25 -10.42
CA VAL A 245 12.50 9.31 -11.44
C VAL A 245 12.23 10.68 -10.82
N LEU A 246 11.19 10.80 -9.99
CA LEU A 246 10.87 12.04 -9.27
C LEU A 246 11.99 12.45 -8.29
N ALA A 247 12.60 11.48 -7.62
CA ALA A 247 13.71 11.72 -6.71
C ALA A 247 14.96 12.21 -7.44
N ALA A 248 15.32 11.59 -8.56
CA ALA A 248 16.43 12.02 -9.42
C ALA A 248 16.18 13.45 -9.96
N ALA A 249 14.97 13.73 -10.43
CA ALA A 249 14.55 15.05 -10.88
C ALA A 249 14.50 16.11 -9.76
N GLY A 250 14.45 15.68 -8.48
CA GLY A 250 14.32 16.58 -7.33
C GLY A 250 12.91 17.14 -7.15
N THR A 251 11.92 16.47 -7.72
CA THR A 251 10.51 16.91 -7.74
C THR A 251 9.62 16.06 -6.83
N LEU A 252 10.16 15.00 -6.22
CA LEU A 252 9.39 14.10 -5.36
C LEU A 252 8.85 14.82 -4.11
N ASP A 253 7.52 14.88 -4.00
CA ASP A 253 6.84 15.34 -2.78
C ASP A 253 6.76 14.18 -1.77
N LEU A 254 7.45 14.37 -0.62
CA LEU A 254 7.53 13.42 0.49
C LEU A 254 6.42 13.59 1.53
N THR A 255 5.44 14.48 1.30
CA THR A 255 4.34 14.72 2.24
C THR A 255 3.63 13.41 2.59
N MET A 256 3.55 13.15 3.91
CA MET A 256 2.95 11.95 4.47
C MET A 256 1.47 12.16 4.78
N GLY A 257 0.66 11.12 4.55
CA GLY A 257 -0.78 11.12 4.89
C GLY A 257 -1.65 11.95 3.93
N GLY A 258 -2.88 12.21 4.31
CA GLY A 258 -3.86 12.95 3.51
C GLY A 258 -4.46 12.13 2.35
N PRO A 259 -5.30 12.77 1.49
CA PRO A 259 -5.94 12.11 0.38
C PRO A 259 -4.95 11.67 -0.70
N GLY A 260 -5.31 10.62 -1.43
CA GLY A 260 -4.55 10.17 -2.59
C GLY A 260 -4.61 11.16 -3.77
N TRP A 261 -3.61 11.11 -4.65
CA TRP A 261 -3.58 11.87 -5.89
C TRP A 261 -4.08 11.00 -7.08
N GLN A 262 -4.55 11.67 -8.13
CA GLN A 262 -5.16 11.03 -9.30
C GLN A 262 -4.42 11.47 -10.58
N ASP A 263 -4.12 10.49 -11.45
CA ASP A 263 -3.49 10.67 -12.75
C ASP A 263 -4.46 10.40 -13.92
N PHE A 264 -5.71 10.81 -13.76
CA PHE A 264 -6.75 10.66 -14.76
C PHE A 264 -7.83 11.75 -14.65
N LYS A 265 -8.58 11.97 -15.73
CA LYS A 265 -9.86 12.72 -15.73
C LYS A 265 -11.00 11.72 -15.67
N VAL A 266 -12.07 12.03 -14.92
CA VAL A 266 -13.26 11.19 -14.85
C VAL A 266 -14.30 11.74 -15.81
N GLU A 267 -14.77 10.89 -16.74
CA GLU A 267 -15.94 11.15 -17.57
C GLU A 267 -17.09 10.29 -17.07
N HIS A 268 -18.29 10.85 -16.97
CA HIS A 268 -19.49 10.18 -16.47
C HIS A 268 -20.49 9.94 -17.62
N PRO A 269 -20.27 8.93 -18.49
CA PRO A 269 -21.30 8.48 -19.41
C PRO A 269 -22.43 7.75 -18.68
N ALA A 270 -23.52 7.43 -19.38
CA ALA A 270 -24.80 6.98 -18.81
C ALA A 270 -24.72 5.73 -17.89
N HIS A 271 -23.68 4.90 -17.99
CA HIS A 271 -23.66 3.60 -17.30
C HIS A 271 -22.54 3.40 -16.27
N SER A 272 -21.36 3.97 -16.47
CA SER A 272 -20.23 3.83 -15.53
C SER A 272 -19.20 4.91 -15.77
N PRO A 273 -18.43 5.32 -14.74
CA PRO A 273 -17.36 6.30 -14.92
C PRO A 273 -16.23 5.72 -15.81
N HIS A 274 -15.73 6.55 -16.73
CA HIS A 274 -14.53 6.29 -17.52
C HIS A 274 -13.38 7.10 -16.96
N TYR A 275 -12.23 6.45 -16.80
CA TYR A 275 -11.02 7.05 -16.24
C TYR A 275 -10.03 7.30 -17.37
N ARG A 276 -9.94 8.56 -17.80
CA ARG A 276 -9.16 9.00 -18.95
C ARG A 276 -7.73 9.36 -18.52
N TYR A 277 -6.84 8.37 -18.50
CA TYR A 277 -5.41 8.57 -18.22
C TYR A 277 -4.69 9.37 -19.30
N ASP A 278 -5.19 9.31 -20.54
CA ASP A 278 -4.68 10.05 -21.69
C ASP A 278 -4.92 11.57 -21.59
N LEU A 279 -5.85 12.01 -20.74
CA LEU A 279 -6.15 13.42 -20.49
C LEU A 279 -5.47 13.96 -19.22
N ALA A 280 -4.66 13.17 -18.54
CA ALA A 280 -3.88 13.64 -17.41
C ALA A 280 -2.73 14.53 -17.87
N ASP A 281 -2.49 15.62 -17.15
CA ASP A 281 -1.32 16.45 -17.39
C ASP A 281 -0.09 15.88 -16.68
N PRO A 282 0.95 15.42 -17.40
CA PRO A 282 2.16 14.89 -16.77
C PRO A 282 2.98 15.95 -16.02
N ALA A 283 2.71 17.24 -16.25
CA ALA A 283 3.34 18.36 -15.55
C ALA A 283 2.59 18.78 -14.27
N ASP A 284 1.42 18.19 -13.99
CA ASP A 284 0.67 18.50 -12.79
C ASP A 284 1.44 18.06 -11.51
N LYS A 285 1.95 19.05 -10.78
CA LYS A 285 2.73 18.85 -9.54
C LYS A 285 1.97 18.13 -8.44
N ALA A 286 0.63 18.18 -8.44
CA ALA A 286 -0.18 17.44 -7.47
C ALA A 286 0.01 15.92 -7.60
N THR A 287 0.43 15.44 -8.77
CA THR A 287 0.71 14.03 -9.03
C THR A 287 2.15 13.62 -8.66
N TRP A 288 3.04 14.55 -8.30
CA TRP A 288 4.46 14.26 -8.02
C TRP A 288 4.74 13.72 -6.62
N ARG A 289 3.70 13.34 -5.88
CA ARG A 289 3.81 12.60 -4.63
C ARG A 289 4.23 11.15 -4.87
N ARG A 290 4.68 10.50 -3.78
CA ARG A 290 5.05 9.07 -3.77
C ARG A 290 3.93 8.19 -4.35
N GLY A 291 4.33 7.15 -5.10
CA GLY A 291 3.43 6.19 -5.74
C GLY A 291 2.46 5.50 -4.78
N VAL A 292 2.84 5.35 -3.48
CA VAL A 292 1.97 4.77 -2.45
C VAL A 292 0.68 5.57 -2.22
N TYR A 293 0.66 6.85 -2.56
CA TYR A 293 -0.53 7.72 -2.45
C TYR A 293 -1.33 7.81 -3.74
N ARG A 294 -0.96 7.08 -4.79
CA ARG A 294 -1.71 7.08 -6.05
C ARG A 294 -3.09 6.43 -5.84
N PHE A 295 -4.13 7.09 -6.33
CA PHE A 295 -5.46 6.51 -6.38
C PHE A 295 -5.50 5.36 -7.39
N ILE A 296 -5.91 4.17 -6.97
CA ILE A 296 -5.94 2.98 -7.81
C ILE A 296 -7.37 2.68 -8.23
N VAL A 297 -7.61 2.71 -9.53
CA VAL A 297 -8.89 2.29 -10.13
C VAL A 297 -8.83 0.78 -10.38
N ARG A 298 -9.72 0.01 -9.73
CA ARG A 298 -9.72 -1.45 -9.85
C ARG A 298 -10.27 -1.96 -11.19
N SER A 299 -11.16 -1.20 -11.82
CA SER A 299 -11.80 -1.57 -13.09
C SER A 299 -11.01 -1.18 -14.34
N GLN A 300 -9.99 -0.33 -14.18
CA GLN A 300 -9.20 0.18 -15.30
C GLN A 300 -7.77 0.47 -14.85
N THR A 301 -6.81 -0.25 -15.43
CA THR A 301 -5.39 -0.10 -15.09
C THR A 301 -4.77 1.12 -15.76
N GLN A 302 -3.76 1.69 -15.13
CA GLN A 302 -2.99 2.81 -15.65
C GLN A 302 -1.95 2.31 -16.66
N PRO A 303 -1.97 2.77 -17.93
CA PRO A 303 -1.19 2.13 -19.02
C PRO A 303 0.33 2.12 -18.79
N PHE A 304 0.91 3.24 -18.31
CA PHE A 304 2.36 3.32 -18.05
C PHE A 304 2.79 2.40 -16.92
N MET A 305 2.04 2.40 -15.81
CA MET A 305 2.33 1.53 -14.67
C MET A 305 2.16 0.05 -15.03
N THR A 306 1.11 -0.28 -15.79
CA THR A 306 0.87 -1.66 -16.27
C THR A 306 1.99 -2.12 -17.20
N CYS A 307 2.48 -1.26 -18.07
CA CYS A 307 3.63 -1.55 -18.93
C CYS A 307 4.89 -1.90 -18.10
N LEU A 308 5.03 -1.34 -16.90
CA LEU A 308 6.13 -1.61 -15.97
C LEU A 308 5.84 -2.74 -14.97
N ASP A 309 4.91 -3.64 -15.27
CA ASP A 309 4.52 -4.78 -14.43
C ASP A 309 3.85 -4.39 -13.09
N CYS A 310 3.21 -3.21 -13.00
CA CYS A 310 2.38 -2.90 -11.85
C CYS A 310 1.30 -3.98 -11.66
N ALA A 311 1.09 -4.41 -10.42
CA ALA A 311 0.09 -5.42 -10.13
C ALA A 311 -1.32 -5.00 -10.56
N ASP A 312 -2.09 -5.95 -11.08
CA ASP A 312 -3.51 -5.76 -11.36
C ASP A 312 -4.27 -5.57 -10.04
N PRO A 313 -4.89 -4.40 -9.81
CA PRO A 313 -5.59 -4.11 -8.57
C PRO A 313 -6.90 -4.88 -8.40
N SER A 314 -7.41 -5.53 -9.46
CA SER A 314 -8.61 -6.37 -9.41
C SER A 314 -8.34 -7.75 -8.85
N MET A 315 -7.08 -8.19 -8.84
CA MET A 315 -6.65 -9.53 -8.44
C MET A 315 -5.72 -9.48 -7.21
N ARG A 316 -5.74 -10.56 -6.43
CA ARG A 316 -4.75 -10.76 -5.38
C ARG A 316 -3.51 -11.41 -5.97
N VAL A 317 -2.39 -10.69 -5.95
CA VAL A 317 -1.11 -11.12 -6.51
C VAL A 317 -0.17 -11.51 -5.36
N GLU A 318 0.40 -12.70 -5.43
CA GLU A 318 1.33 -13.18 -4.39
C GLU A 318 2.74 -12.61 -4.55
N ARG A 319 3.15 -12.37 -5.78
CA ARG A 319 4.42 -11.73 -6.16
C ARG A 319 4.22 -10.86 -7.39
N ARG A 320 5.07 -9.87 -7.58
CA ARG A 320 5.07 -9.04 -8.79
C ARG A 320 5.58 -9.84 -10.00
N ASN A 321 5.08 -9.50 -11.17
CA ASN A 321 5.72 -9.92 -12.41
C ASN A 321 7.01 -9.10 -12.58
N GLU A 322 8.01 -9.73 -13.18
CA GLU A 322 9.27 -9.08 -13.56
C GLU A 322 9.55 -9.47 -15.01
N SER A 323 9.08 -8.67 -15.94
CA SER A 323 9.32 -8.87 -17.37
C SER A 323 10.36 -7.87 -17.89
N LEU A 324 11.06 -8.24 -18.94
CA LEU A 324 11.93 -7.36 -19.72
C LEU A 324 11.38 -7.31 -21.14
N SER A 325 10.92 -6.15 -21.58
CA SER A 325 10.36 -6.00 -22.90
C SER A 325 10.78 -4.69 -23.57
N ALA A 326 10.82 -4.71 -24.89
CA ALA A 326 11.07 -3.50 -25.69
C ALA A 326 10.02 -2.41 -25.42
N LEU A 327 8.76 -2.79 -25.10
CA LEU A 327 7.70 -1.85 -24.76
C LEU A 327 8.02 -1.08 -23.47
N GLN A 328 8.63 -1.73 -22.48
CA GLN A 328 9.04 -1.06 -21.26
C GLN A 328 10.15 -0.04 -21.51
N ALA A 329 11.16 -0.38 -22.31
CA ALA A 329 12.21 0.55 -22.70
C ALA A 329 11.64 1.74 -23.48
N LEU A 330 10.70 1.51 -24.40
CA LEU A 330 10.02 2.56 -25.13
C LEU A 330 9.13 3.43 -24.22
N ALA A 331 8.46 2.84 -23.25
CA ALA A 331 7.65 3.57 -22.28
C ALA A 331 8.52 4.47 -21.39
N LEU A 332 9.62 3.95 -20.87
CA LEU A 332 10.59 4.72 -20.07
C LEU A 332 11.25 5.85 -20.90
N LEU A 333 11.40 5.66 -22.21
CA LEU A 333 11.97 6.67 -23.07
C LEU A 333 10.94 7.74 -23.48
N ASN A 334 9.70 7.36 -23.83
CA ASN A 334 8.76 8.22 -24.57
C ASN A 334 7.52 8.64 -23.79
N ASN A 335 7.24 8.06 -22.61
CA ASN A 335 6.07 8.46 -21.84
C ASN A 335 6.14 9.93 -21.44
N GLY A 336 5.02 10.65 -21.52
CA GLY A 336 4.95 12.09 -21.22
C GLY A 336 5.47 12.44 -19.82
N PHE A 337 5.20 11.59 -18.81
CA PHE A 337 5.76 11.74 -17.47
C PHE A 337 7.29 11.71 -17.49
N MET A 338 7.89 10.74 -18.19
CA MET A 338 9.35 10.62 -18.32
C MET A 338 9.99 11.82 -19.01
N VAL A 339 9.34 12.32 -20.06
CA VAL A 339 9.82 13.51 -20.80
C VAL A 339 9.81 14.75 -19.92
N VAL A 340 8.72 14.98 -19.18
CA VAL A 340 8.61 16.12 -18.25
C VAL A 340 9.66 16.02 -17.15
N GLN A 341 9.80 14.84 -16.51
CA GLN A 341 10.74 14.66 -15.42
C GLN A 341 12.20 14.71 -15.89
N ALA A 342 12.51 14.27 -17.10
CA ALA A 342 13.84 14.44 -17.68
C ALA A 342 14.21 15.93 -17.87
N GLY A 343 13.23 16.77 -18.23
CA GLY A 343 13.38 18.24 -18.25
C GLY A 343 13.69 18.80 -16.86
N GLN A 344 12.90 18.42 -15.83
CA GLN A 344 13.13 18.84 -14.46
C GLN A 344 14.48 18.34 -13.94
N PHE A 345 14.87 17.13 -14.31
CA PHE A 345 16.16 16.57 -13.96
C PHE A 345 17.32 17.36 -14.58
N ALA A 346 17.20 17.76 -15.84
CA ALA A 346 18.18 18.59 -16.50
C ALA A 346 18.31 19.98 -15.86
N GLU A 347 17.20 20.61 -15.49
CA GLU A 347 17.20 21.87 -14.74
C GLU A 347 17.90 21.74 -13.38
N ARG A 348 17.65 20.65 -12.65
CA ARG A 348 18.33 20.34 -11.40
C ARG A 348 19.83 20.20 -11.60
N VAL A 349 20.24 19.37 -12.55
CA VAL A 349 21.64 19.09 -12.86
C VAL A 349 22.38 20.38 -13.26
N ALA A 350 21.80 21.19 -14.15
CA ALA A 350 22.38 22.46 -14.56
C ALA A 350 22.54 23.44 -13.38
N ARG A 351 21.58 23.49 -12.49
CA ARG A 351 21.64 24.33 -11.27
C ARG A 351 22.73 23.85 -10.30
N GLU A 352 22.88 22.53 -10.12
CA GLU A 352 23.81 21.96 -9.15
C GLU A 352 25.25 21.84 -9.65
N ALA A 353 25.48 21.61 -10.94
CA ALA A 353 26.79 21.42 -11.56
C ALA A 353 27.32 22.63 -12.35
N GLY A 354 26.47 23.66 -12.58
CA GLY A 354 26.83 24.82 -13.38
C GLY A 354 26.83 24.56 -14.89
N PRO A 355 27.52 25.39 -15.69
CA PRO A 355 27.42 25.36 -17.15
C PRO A 355 28.30 24.32 -17.84
N ASP A 356 29.24 23.67 -17.15
CA ASP A 356 30.13 22.67 -17.72
C ASP A 356 29.40 21.37 -18.06
N PRO A 357 29.31 20.96 -19.35
CA PRO A 357 28.63 19.73 -19.72
C PRO A 357 29.22 18.45 -19.10
N VAL A 358 30.53 18.41 -18.84
CA VAL A 358 31.16 17.24 -18.20
C VAL A 358 30.69 17.13 -16.76
N ALA A 359 30.73 18.20 -15.99
CA ALA A 359 30.24 18.25 -14.62
C ALA A 359 28.74 17.95 -14.54
N GLN A 360 27.95 18.40 -15.54
CA GLN A 360 26.52 18.10 -15.62
C GLN A 360 26.25 16.59 -15.80
N ILE A 361 26.97 15.94 -16.72
CA ILE A 361 26.81 14.50 -16.96
C ILE A 361 27.25 13.70 -15.72
N ASP A 362 28.39 14.02 -15.11
CA ASP A 362 28.89 13.37 -13.91
C ASP A 362 27.85 13.52 -12.74
N ARG A 363 27.28 14.73 -12.60
CA ARG A 363 26.24 14.98 -11.59
C ARG A 363 24.96 14.21 -11.88
N GLY A 364 24.53 14.14 -13.13
CA GLY A 364 23.35 13.39 -13.55
C GLY A 364 23.48 11.90 -13.25
N CYS A 365 24.59 11.29 -13.61
CA CYS A 365 24.86 9.88 -13.32
C CYS A 365 24.97 9.63 -11.80
N LEU A 366 25.61 10.51 -11.05
CA LEU A 366 25.69 10.38 -9.60
C LEU A 366 24.31 10.43 -8.92
N LEU A 367 23.42 11.31 -9.38
CA LEU A 367 22.06 11.44 -8.83
C LEU A 367 21.15 10.26 -9.18
N ALA A 368 21.28 9.71 -10.38
CA ALA A 368 20.41 8.66 -10.87
C ALA A 368 20.97 7.25 -10.57
N LEU A 369 22.29 7.06 -10.69
CA LEU A 369 22.94 5.74 -10.64
C LEU A 369 23.81 5.55 -9.40
N GLY A 370 24.08 6.61 -8.63
CA GLY A 370 24.97 6.57 -7.47
C GLY A 370 26.47 6.51 -7.80
N ARG A 371 26.84 6.64 -9.06
CA ARG A 371 28.24 6.63 -9.54
C ARG A 371 28.46 7.68 -10.63
N ILE A 372 29.71 8.04 -10.86
CA ILE A 372 30.09 8.79 -12.05
C ILE A 372 30.20 7.84 -13.26
N PRO A 373 29.98 8.33 -14.50
CA PRO A 373 30.14 7.50 -15.70
C PRO A 373 31.62 7.20 -15.97
N ASP A 374 31.89 6.09 -16.64
CA ASP A 374 33.21 5.83 -17.18
C ASP A 374 33.52 6.74 -18.39
N ALA A 375 34.73 6.57 -19.01
CA ALA A 375 35.13 7.44 -20.09
C ALA A 375 34.27 7.27 -21.34
N GLU A 376 33.90 6.05 -21.70
CA GLU A 376 33.08 5.74 -22.88
C GLU A 376 31.64 6.23 -22.70
N GLU A 377 31.04 5.94 -21.55
CA GLU A 377 29.69 6.43 -21.18
C GLU A 377 29.64 7.96 -21.19
N ARG A 378 30.67 8.62 -20.64
CA ARG A 378 30.74 10.08 -20.61
C ARG A 378 30.81 10.66 -22.01
N GLU A 379 31.67 10.12 -22.89
CA GLU A 379 31.80 10.56 -24.27
C GLU A 379 30.46 10.40 -25.02
N ALA A 380 29.80 9.25 -24.89
CA ALA A 380 28.52 9.00 -25.51
C ALA A 380 27.43 9.98 -25.02
N LEU A 381 27.34 10.22 -23.72
CA LEU A 381 26.37 11.16 -23.16
C LEU A 381 26.67 12.61 -23.56
N LEU A 382 27.94 13.03 -23.62
CA LEU A 382 28.33 14.34 -24.10
C LEU A 382 27.97 14.56 -25.58
N ALA A 383 28.10 13.53 -26.42
CA ALA A 383 27.66 13.58 -27.81
C ALA A 383 26.15 13.83 -27.90
N VAL A 384 25.37 13.20 -27.02
CA VAL A 384 23.91 13.44 -26.93
C VAL A 384 23.60 14.87 -26.45
N VAL A 385 24.31 15.36 -25.43
CA VAL A 385 24.13 16.74 -24.95
C VAL A 385 24.38 17.73 -26.09
N LYS A 386 25.44 17.52 -26.85
CA LYS A 386 25.81 18.38 -27.98
C LYS A 386 24.75 18.37 -29.12
N ALA A 387 24.22 17.19 -29.43
CA ALA A 387 23.28 17.03 -30.56
C ALA A 387 21.82 17.33 -30.14
N HIS A 388 21.43 17.02 -28.93
CA HIS A 388 20.00 16.99 -28.52
C HIS A 388 19.71 17.72 -27.22
N GLY A 389 20.72 18.24 -26.53
CA GLY A 389 20.59 18.97 -25.26
C GLY A 389 20.57 18.07 -24.02
N LEU A 390 20.79 18.71 -22.87
CA LEU A 390 20.93 18.04 -21.55
C LEU A 390 19.70 17.23 -21.17
N ALA A 391 18.48 17.70 -21.44
CA ALA A 391 17.25 17.01 -21.12
C ALA A 391 17.15 15.62 -21.78
N ASN A 392 17.63 15.50 -23.03
CA ASN A 392 17.65 14.20 -23.71
C ASN A 392 18.75 13.27 -23.15
N ALA A 393 19.90 13.80 -22.75
CA ALA A 393 20.90 13.00 -22.03
C ALA A 393 20.34 12.49 -20.67
N CYS A 394 19.68 13.36 -19.91
CA CYS A 394 18.99 12.97 -18.66
C CYS A 394 17.92 11.89 -18.91
N ARG A 395 17.16 12.00 -20.01
CA ARG A 395 16.17 10.99 -20.41
C ARG A 395 16.81 9.63 -20.70
N LEU A 396 17.98 9.61 -21.33
CA LEU A 396 18.72 8.38 -21.56
C LEU A 396 19.25 7.77 -20.25
N ILE A 397 19.80 8.58 -19.34
CA ILE A 397 20.26 8.12 -18.03
C ILE A 397 19.10 7.43 -17.26
N LEU A 398 17.90 8.03 -17.25
CA LEU A 398 16.71 7.45 -16.61
C LEU A 398 16.18 6.19 -17.31
N ASN A 399 16.64 5.89 -18.54
CA ASN A 399 16.26 4.69 -19.30
C ASN A 399 17.33 3.58 -19.25
N LEU A 400 18.47 3.81 -18.60
CA LEU A 400 19.48 2.77 -18.41
C LEU A 400 18.93 1.64 -17.55
N ASN A 401 19.31 0.41 -17.86
CA ASN A 401 18.96 -0.74 -17.04
C ASN A 401 19.40 -0.55 -15.58
N GLU A 402 20.58 0.00 -15.36
CA GLU A 402 21.13 0.29 -14.03
C GLU A 402 20.21 1.20 -13.20
N PHE A 403 19.48 2.14 -13.82
CA PHE A 403 18.51 2.98 -13.12
C PHE A 403 17.30 2.18 -12.62
N SER A 404 16.89 1.16 -13.35
CA SER A 404 15.71 0.36 -13.05
C SER A 404 16.01 -0.95 -12.30
N PHE A 405 17.27 -1.23 -12.01
CA PHE A 405 17.71 -2.42 -11.24
C PHE A 405 18.46 -2.02 -9.98
N ILE A 406 18.37 -2.86 -8.98
CA ILE A 406 19.20 -2.82 -7.77
C ILE A 406 20.22 -3.94 -7.89
N ASP A 407 21.50 -3.56 -7.78
CA ASP A 407 22.65 -4.44 -7.75
C ASP A 407 23.13 -4.67 -6.33
#